data_dbc8e7473089f213d16319266cd5f880
#
_entry.id   dbc8e7473089f213d16319266cd5f880
#
_cell.length_a   1.000
_cell.length_b   1.000
_cell.length_c   1.000
_cell.angle_alpha   90.00
_cell.angle_beta   90.00
_cell.angle_gamma   90.00
#
_symmetry.space_group_name_H-M   'P 1'
#
loop_
_entity.id
_entity.type
_entity.pdbx_description
1 polymer ?
#
loop_
_entity_poly.entity_id
_entity_poly.type
_entity_poly.pdbx_seq_one_letter_code
_entity_poly.pdbx_strand_id
1 'polypeptide(L)'
;RYQSRNNFFDNLVILSFCELELWKKHHKNVSVIPNFIPNISKKKSDLSQKNILSIGRMTLEDQKGFLRLIDIWKMVQKKEVYKDWTLTIVGDGELKTTIEQKIKAYELENSVILKPFTKEIEKEYLQTSIYVMTSYFESFGMVLIESANYSIPSISFDIHSGPKEIIENKKSGFLIEDGNLQEFADKICLLMDNENLRKQMGQNAKEKIQNEFSKEIIMQKWIKLINS
;
A
#
# COMPACT_ATOMS: atom_id res chain seq x y z
N ARG A 1 9.47 -26.44 12.30
CA ARG A 1 10.63 -25.86 13.02
C ARG A 1 10.29 -24.61 13.87
N TYR A 2 9.13 -23.96 13.67
CA TYR A 2 8.71 -22.80 14.48
C TYR A 2 8.01 -23.15 15.81
N GLN A 3 7.46 -24.35 15.95
CA GLN A 3 6.66 -24.76 17.12
C GLN A 3 7.45 -24.86 18.44
N SER A 4 8.75 -25.12 18.40
CA SER A 4 9.54 -25.35 19.63
C SER A 4 10.13 -24.08 20.26
N ARG A 5 10.07 -22.91 19.61
CA ARG A 5 10.60 -21.63 20.14
C ARG A 5 9.55 -20.71 20.77
N ASN A 6 8.27 -20.96 20.55
CA ASN A 6 7.20 -20.05 20.98
C ASN A 6 6.94 -20.07 22.50
N ASN A 7 7.48 -21.01 23.25
CA ASN A 7 7.31 -21.11 24.70
C ASN A 7 8.38 -20.36 25.52
N PHE A 8 9.33 -19.69 24.87
CA PHE A 8 10.40 -18.93 25.54
C PHE A 8 10.05 -17.46 25.78
N PHE A 9 8.94 -16.99 25.25
CA PHE A 9 8.51 -15.60 25.37
C PHE A 9 7.17 -15.52 26.10
N ASP A 10 7.05 -14.56 27.01
CA ASP A 10 5.81 -14.34 27.78
C ASP A 10 4.69 -13.84 26.89
N ASN A 11 5.00 -13.01 25.90
CA ASN A 11 4.06 -12.44 24.93
C ASN A 11 4.61 -12.47 23.51
N LEU A 12 3.74 -12.82 22.55
CA LEU A 12 3.99 -12.68 21.12
C LEU A 12 3.24 -11.45 20.60
N VAL A 13 3.95 -10.52 20.02
CA VAL A 13 3.34 -9.34 19.36
C VAL A 13 3.31 -9.56 17.86
N ILE A 14 2.11 -9.40 17.28
CA ILE A 14 1.87 -9.48 15.84
C ILE A 14 1.33 -8.15 15.31
N LEU A 15 1.45 -7.91 14.00
CA LEU A 15 1.11 -6.63 13.40
C LEU A 15 -0.34 -6.52 12.94
N SER A 16 -1.00 -7.64 12.68
CA SER A 16 -2.33 -7.68 12.05
C SER A 16 -3.32 -8.54 12.83
N PHE A 17 -4.55 -8.07 12.97
CA PHE A 17 -5.65 -8.84 13.55
C PHE A 17 -5.99 -10.09 12.73
N CYS A 18 -5.74 -10.06 11.42
CA CYS A 18 -6.01 -11.20 10.53
C CYS A 18 -5.19 -12.45 10.89
N GLU A 19 -4.04 -12.26 11.53
CA GLU A 19 -3.17 -13.36 11.94
C GLU A 19 -3.44 -13.85 13.38
N LEU A 20 -4.28 -13.13 14.14
CA LEU A 20 -4.48 -13.39 15.59
C LEU A 20 -4.91 -14.82 15.88
N GLU A 21 -5.93 -15.32 15.20
CA GLU A 21 -6.45 -16.67 15.44
C GLU A 21 -5.47 -17.78 15.02
N LEU A 22 -4.63 -17.50 14.02
CA LEU A 22 -3.55 -18.43 13.65
C LEU A 22 -2.50 -18.51 14.75
N TRP A 23 -2.04 -17.37 15.25
CA TRP A 23 -0.96 -17.32 16.24
C TRP A 23 -1.41 -17.77 17.64
N LYS A 24 -2.69 -17.58 18.04
CA LYS A 24 -3.26 -18.11 19.27
C LYS A 24 -3.21 -19.63 19.34
N LYS A 25 -3.21 -20.34 18.20
CA LYS A 25 -3.05 -21.80 18.17
C LYS A 25 -1.63 -22.23 18.55
N HIS A 26 -0.66 -21.34 18.46
CA HIS A 26 0.76 -21.63 18.66
C HIS A 26 1.37 -20.92 19.86
N HIS A 27 0.73 -19.89 20.38
CA HIS A 27 1.22 -19.13 21.54
C HIS A 27 0.07 -18.74 22.48
N LYS A 28 0.31 -18.89 23.79
CA LYS A 28 -0.71 -18.65 24.83
C LYS A 28 -1.13 -17.18 24.91
N ASN A 29 -0.17 -16.27 24.83
CA ASN A 29 -0.38 -14.82 24.94
C ASN A 29 0.01 -14.14 23.64
N VAL A 30 -0.98 -13.68 22.88
CA VAL A 30 -0.77 -12.98 21.60
C VAL A 30 -1.43 -11.60 21.67
N SER A 31 -0.65 -10.57 21.40
CA SER A 31 -1.12 -9.19 21.35
C SER A 31 -0.96 -8.62 19.95
N VAL A 32 -1.95 -7.84 19.49
CA VAL A 32 -1.87 -7.15 18.19
C VAL A 32 -1.45 -5.71 18.44
N ILE A 33 -0.23 -5.36 18.00
CA ILE A 33 0.28 -3.99 18.06
C ILE A 33 0.83 -3.66 16.67
N PRO A 34 0.08 -2.91 15.86
CA PRO A 34 0.48 -2.53 14.51
C PRO A 34 1.73 -1.64 14.49
N ASN A 35 2.34 -1.50 13.32
CA ASN A 35 3.31 -0.45 13.09
C ASN A 35 2.64 0.92 13.12
N PHE A 36 3.42 1.98 13.33
CA PHE A 36 2.93 3.35 13.39
C PHE A 36 3.64 4.27 12.39
N ILE A 37 3.02 5.38 12.06
CA ILE A 37 3.66 6.49 11.38
C ILE A 37 4.38 7.38 12.41
N PRO A 38 5.70 7.62 12.25
CA PRO A 38 6.47 8.38 13.24
C PRO A 38 5.97 9.81 13.43
N ASN A 39 5.56 10.45 12.35
CA ASN A 39 5.09 11.84 12.34
C ASN A 39 3.91 11.99 11.39
N ILE A 40 2.84 12.64 11.85
CA ILE A 40 1.73 13.02 10.99
C ILE A 40 2.12 14.27 10.19
N SER A 41 2.15 14.14 8.87
CA SER A 41 2.52 15.23 7.98
C SER A 41 1.48 16.36 8.01
N LYS A 42 1.94 17.60 8.04
CA LYS A 42 1.10 18.77 7.79
C LYS A 42 0.88 19.04 6.31
N LYS A 43 1.73 18.46 5.44
CA LYS A 43 1.60 18.56 3.99
C LYS A 43 0.55 17.57 3.49
N LYS A 44 -0.07 17.92 2.39
CA LYS A 44 -1.01 17.06 1.64
C LYS A 44 -0.53 16.99 0.20
N SER A 45 -0.81 15.88 -0.46
CA SER A 45 -0.57 15.76 -1.89
C SER A 45 -1.49 16.66 -2.70
N ASP A 46 -0.99 17.11 -3.84
CA ASP A 46 -1.81 17.74 -4.88
C ASP A 46 -2.53 16.65 -5.69
N LEU A 47 -3.78 16.36 -5.31
CA LEU A 47 -4.58 15.33 -5.94
C LEU A 47 -5.11 15.71 -7.34
N SER A 48 -4.77 16.90 -7.87
CA SER A 48 -5.04 17.28 -9.26
C SER A 48 -3.99 16.72 -10.25
N GLN A 49 -2.83 16.31 -9.74
CA GLN A 49 -1.77 15.71 -10.53
C GLN A 49 -2.25 14.41 -11.21
N LYS A 50 -1.85 14.21 -12.46
CA LYS A 50 -2.19 13.00 -13.22
C LYS A 50 -1.13 11.91 -13.03
N ASN A 51 -0.82 11.60 -11.76
CA ASN A 51 0.21 10.62 -11.42
C ASN A 51 -0.30 9.61 -10.39
N ILE A 52 -0.04 8.33 -10.68
CA ILE A 52 -0.29 7.19 -9.81
C ILE A 52 1.06 6.68 -9.33
N LEU A 53 1.16 6.30 -8.06
CA LEU A 53 2.40 5.87 -7.43
C LEU A 53 2.30 4.44 -6.91
N SER A 54 3.36 3.67 -7.11
CA SER A 54 3.61 2.41 -6.42
C SER A 54 5.06 2.35 -5.94
N ILE A 55 5.30 1.83 -4.73
CA ILE A 55 6.64 1.81 -4.13
C ILE A 55 6.93 0.41 -3.62
N GLY A 56 8.15 -0.09 -3.88
CA GLY A 56 8.57 -1.35 -3.30
C GLY A 56 9.88 -1.89 -3.86
N ARG A 57 10.40 -2.93 -3.22
CA ARG A 57 11.56 -3.67 -3.72
C ARG A 57 11.15 -4.55 -4.90
N MET A 58 11.95 -4.57 -5.93
CA MET A 58 11.76 -5.38 -7.15
C MET A 58 12.48 -6.72 -7.01
N THR A 59 11.94 -7.61 -6.15
CA THR A 59 12.50 -8.95 -5.92
C THR A 59 12.17 -9.90 -7.09
N LEU A 60 13.00 -10.94 -7.29
CA LEU A 60 12.80 -11.91 -8.38
C LEU A 60 11.42 -12.60 -8.33
N GLU A 61 10.91 -12.84 -7.12
CA GLU A 61 9.59 -13.47 -6.89
C GLU A 61 8.42 -12.51 -7.15
N ASP A 62 8.69 -11.28 -7.55
CA ASP A 62 7.69 -10.21 -7.74
C ASP A 62 6.72 -10.06 -6.55
N GLN A 63 7.22 -10.15 -5.32
CA GLN A 63 6.39 -10.05 -4.12
C GLN A 63 5.47 -8.82 -4.14
N LYS A 64 5.94 -7.70 -4.71
CA LYS A 64 5.17 -6.44 -4.82
C LYS A 64 4.18 -6.42 -5.99
N GLY A 65 4.22 -7.42 -6.86
CA GLY A 65 3.28 -7.58 -7.96
C GLY A 65 3.42 -6.49 -9.03
N PHE A 66 4.64 -6.03 -9.31
CA PHE A 66 4.84 -5.01 -10.34
C PHE A 66 4.52 -5.52 -11.73
N LEU A 67 4.75 -6.81 -12.02
CA LEU A 67 4.41 -7.37 -13.32
C LEU A 67 2.89 -7.33 -13.56
N ARG A 68 2.08 -7.69 -12.55
CA ARG A 68 0.61 -7.56 -12.68
C ARG A 68 0.13 -6.10 -12.66
N LEU A 69 0.88 -5.19 -12.02
CA LEU A 69 0.58 -3.76 -12.09
C LEU A 69 0.74 -3.22 -13.52
N ILE A 70 1.75 -3.66 -14.27
CA ILE A 70 1.92 -3.30 -15.68
C ILE A 70 0.78 -3.88 -16.53
N ASP A 71 0.27 -5.10 -16.22
CA ASP A 71 -0.91 -5.65 -16.91
C ASP A 71 -2.15 -4.77 -16.67
N ILE A 72 -2.39 -4.38 -15.41
CA ILE A 72 -3.47 -3.48 -15.02
C ILE A 72 -3.32 -2.12 -15.74
N TRP A 73 -2.10 -1.55 -15.74
CA TRP A 73 -1.86 -0.26 -16.37
C TRP A 73 -2.10 -0.30 -17.89
N LYS A 74 -1.72 -1.40 -18.55
CA LYS A 74 -2.06 -1.63 -19.97
C LYS A 74 -3.57 -1.57 -20.21
N MET A 75 -4.38 -2.14 -19.31
CA MET A 75 -5.85 -2.09 -19.44
C MET A 75 -6.36 -0.64 -19.31
N VAL A 76 -5.83 0.15 -18.37
CA VAL A 76 -6.17 1.56 -18.18
C VAL A 76 -5.81 2.36 -19.44
N GLN A 77 -4.60 2.17 -19.95
CA GLN A 77 -4.05 2.92 -21.09
C GLN A 77 -4.68 2.57 -22.45
N LYS A 78 -5.57 1.57 -22.54
CA LYS A 78 -6.41 1.32 -23.74
C LYS A 78 -7.38 2.46 -24.04
N LYS A 79 -7.77 3.24 -23.03
CA LYS A 79 -8.70 4.35 -23.17
C LYS A 79 -7.93 5.65 -23.41
N GLU A 80 -8.19 6.30 -24.54
CA GLU A 80 -7.50 7.53 -24.97
C GLU A 80 -7.55 8.65 -23.93
N VAL A 81 -8.68 8.76 -23.20
CA VAL A 81 -8.88 9.79 -22.17
C VAL A 81 -7.89 9.71 -21.00
N TYR A 82 -7.19 8.60 -20.84
CA TYR A 82 -6.21 8.41 -19.75
C TYR A 82 -4.74 8.49 -20.22
N LYS A 83 -4.48 8.82 -21.48
CA LYS A 83 -3.12 8.86 -22.04
C LYS A 83 -2.19 9.90 -21.40
N ASP A 84 -2.74 10.91 -20.77
CA ASP A 84 -2.00 11.95 -20.06
C ASP A 84 -1.72 11.62 -18.58
N TRP A 85 -2.16 10.44 -18.12
CA TRP A 85 -1.82 9.93 -16.79
C TRP A 85 -0.53 9.11 -16.83
N THR A 86 0.23 9.19 -15.74
CA THR A 86 1.47 8.42 -15.56
C THR A 86 1.38 7.48 -14.37
N LEU A 87 2.06 6.33 -14.50
CA LEU A 87 2.32 5.40 -13.42
C LEU A 87 3.80 5.52 -13.04
N THR A 88 4.08 6.04 -11.86
CA THR A 88 5.43 6.07 -11.30
C THR A 88 5.63 4.86 -10.38
N ILE A 89 6.67 4.09 -10.64
CA ILE A 89 7.10 2.97 -9.78
C ILE A 89 8.45 3.32 -9.21
N VAL A 90 8.54 3.38 -7.87
CA VAL A 90 9.79 3.73 -7.16
C VAL A 90 10.34 2.49 -6.48
N GLY A 91 11.56 2.13 -6.82
CA GLY A 91 12.26 1.00 -6.21
C GLY A 91 13.40 0.47 -7.05
N ASP A 92 14.12 -0.47 -6.46
CA ASP A 92 15.21 -1.20 -7.11
C ASP A 92 15.14 -2.68 -6.78
N GLY A 93 15.85 -3.48 -7.54
CA GLY A 93 16.01 -4.91 -7.33
C GLY A 93 16.17 -5.69 -8.63
N GLU A 94 16.29 -6.99 -8.49
CA GLU A 94 16.69 -7.90 -9.56
C GLU A 94 15.65 -8.00 -10.67
N LEU A 95 14.37 -7.76 -10.34
CA LEU A 95 13.25 -7.82 -11.31
C LEU A 95 13.18 -6.60 -12.23
N LYS A 96 13.96 -5.53 -11.97
CA LYS A 96 13.85 -4.25 -12.70
C LYS A 96 13.92 -4.43 -14.21
N THR A 97 14.91 -5.17 -14.72
CA THR A 97 15.07 -5.43 -16.15
C THR A 97 13.86 -6.14 -16.76
N THR A 98 13.26 -7.08 -16.05
CA THR A 98 12.05 -7.79 -16.50
C THR A 98 10.85 -6.82 -16.59
N ILE A 99 10.72 -5.91 -15.62
CA ILE A 99 9.69 -4.87 -15.62
C ILE A 99 9.89 -3.94 -16.82
N GLU A 100 11.12 -3.46 -17.07
CA GLU A 100 11.47 -2.62 -18.22
C GLU A 100 11.13 -3.31 -19.57
N GLN A 101 11.48 -4.59 -19.69
CA GLN A 101 11.14 -5.38 -20.88
C GLN A 101 9.62 -5.48 -21.10
N LYS A 102 8.85 -5.68 -20.01
CA LYS A 102 7.39 -5.77 -20.08
C LYS A 102 6.76 -4.43 -20.45
N ILE A 103 7.25 -3.31 -19.89
CA ILE A 103 6.83 -1.96 -20.26
C ILE A 103 7.02 -1.74 -21.76
N LYS A 104 8.21 -2.07 -22.28
CA LYS A 104 8.53 -1.95 -23.71
C LYS A 104 7.65 -2.86 -24.57
N ALA A 105 7.47 -4.13 -24.19
CA ALA A 105 6.63 -5.06 -24.92
C ALA A 105 5.16 -4.63 -25.00
N TYR A 106 4.71 -3.76 -24.09
CA TYR A 106 3.37 -3.21 -24.06
C TYR A 106 3.27 -1.79 -24.59
N GLU A 107 4.38 -1.21 -25.07
CA GLU A 107 4.46 0.16 -25.61
C GLU A 107 3.99 1.21 -24.58
N LEU A 108 4.43 1.03 -23.31
CA LEU A 108 4.01 1.88 -22.18
C LEU A 108 5.10 2.85 -21.73
N GLU A 109 6.23 2.99 -22.45
CA GLU A 109 7.39 3.80 -22.05
C GLU A 109 7.04 5.28 -21.84
N ASN A 110 6.03 5.78 -22.53
CA ASN A 110 5.58 7.17 -22.39
C ASN A 110 4.68 7.41 -21.17
N SER A 111 4.17 6.36 -20.53
CA SER A 111 3.22 6.46 -19.44
C SER A 111 3.66 5.75 -18.15
N VAL A 112 4.74 4.96 -18.18
CA VAL A 112 5.33 4.33 -16.99
C VAL A 112 6.71 4.89 -16.71
N ILE A 113 6.92 5.40 -15.51
CA ILE A 113 8.18 5.99 -15.06
C ILE A 113 8.77 5.11 -13.97
N LEU A 114 9.91 4.47 -14.23
CA LEU A 114 10.67 3.74 -13.23
C LEU A 114 11.70 4.67 -12.60
N LYS A 115 11.60 4.84 -11.28
CA LYS A 115 12.55 5.62 -10.48
C LYS A 115 13.31 4.70 -9.53
N PRO A 116 14.62 4.96 -9.30
CA PRO A 116 15.39 4.23 -8.30
C PRO A 116 14.86 4.49 -6.89
N PHE A 117 15.28 3.66 -5.95
CA PHE A 117 15.06 3.94 -4.52
C PHE A 117 15.57 5.33 -4.15
N THR A 118 14.78 6.06 -3.37
CA THR A 118 15.13 7.38 -2.85
C THR A 118 14.83 7.52 -1.36
N LYS A 119 15.67 8.26 -0.65
CA LYS A 119 15.40 8.69 0.73
C LYS A 119 14.43 9.88 0.79
N GLU A 120 14.25 10.59 -0.32
CA GLU A 120 13.37 11.76 -0.45
C GLU A 120 11.96 11.35 -0.94
N ILE A 121 11.44 10.21 -0.47
CA ILE A 121 10.17 9.62 -0.93
C ILE A 121 8.97 10.56 -0.72
N GLU A 122 9.07 11.51 0.21
CA GLU A 122 8.06 12.55 0.42
C GLU A 122 7.74 13.31 -0.87
N LYS A 123 8.75 13.60 -1.69
CA LYS A 123 8.56 14.31 -2.96
C LYS A 123 7.66 13.55 -3.93
N GLU A 124 7.79 12.22 -3.93
CA GLU A 124 6.95 11.37 -4.77
C GLU A 124 5.50 11.34 -4.25
N TYR A 125 5.30 11.20 -2.94
CA TYR A 125 3.95 11.27 -2.37
C TYR A 125 3.28 12.61 -2.65
N LEU A 126 3.99 13.74 -2.54
CA LEU A 126 3.40 15.08 -2.74
C LEU A 126 2.93 15.36 -4.18
N GLN A 127 3.38 14.57 -5.16
CA GLN A 127 3.01 14.68 -6.57
C GLN A 127 2.09 13.54 -7.04
N THR A 128 1.46 12.83 -6.09
CA THR A 128 0.69 11.62 -6.37
C THR A 128 -0.79 11.82 -6.08
N SER A 129 -1.66 11.47 -6.99
CA SER A 129 -3.11 11.53 -6.82
C SER A 129 -3.74 10.24 -6.32
N ILE A 130 -3.13 9.09 -6.66
CA ILE A 130 -3.63 7.75 -6.32
C ILE A 130 -2.43 6.88 -5.97
N TYR A 131 -2.49 6.17 -4.87
CA TYR A 131 -1.51 5.14 -4.53
C TYR A 131 -2.05 3.76 -4.89
N VAL A 132 -1.22 2.89 -5.47
CA VAL A 132 -1.62 1.52 -5.83
C VAL A 132 -0.66 0.50 -5.23
N MET A 133 -1.20 -0.55 -4.63
CA MET A 133 -0.45 -1.66 -4.08
C MET A 133 -0.95 -2.97 -4.65
N THR A 134 -0.11 -3.64 -5.41
CA THR A 134 -0.43 -4.89 -6.09
C THR A 134 0.33 -6.09 -5.52
N SER A 135 0.79 -6.00 -4.27
CA SER A 135 1.57 -7.05 -3.60
C SER A 135 0.81 -8.36 -3.50
N TYR A 136 1.53 -9.48 -3.64
CA TYR A 136 1.02 -10.82 -3.32
C TYR A 136 1.05 -11.11 -1.83
N PHE A 137 1.98 -10.49 -1.12
CA PHE A 137 2.15 -10.66 0.32
C PHE A 137 2.67 -9.37 0.97
N GLU A 138 2.11 -9.04 2.13
CA GLU A 138 2.58 -7.98 3.04
C GLU A 138 2.48 -8.46 4.49
N SER A 139 3.45 -8.05 5.30
CA SER A 139 3.32 -8.23 6.75
C SER A 139 2.38 -7.20 7.37
N PHE A 140 2.36 -5.97 6.82
CA PHE A 140 1.50 -4.88 7.30
C PHE A 140 1.13 -3.87 6.19
N GLY A 141 2.09 -3.47 5.33
CA GLY A 141 1.84 -2.51 4.25
C GLY A 141 2.10 -1.06 4.65
N MET A 142 3.29 -0.77 5.21
CA MET A 142 3.68 0.59 5.64
C MET A 142 3.46 1.66 4.58
N VAL A 143 3.68 1.34 3.31
CA VAL A 143 3.46 2.27 2.18
C VAL A 143 2.03 2.78 2.06
N LEU A 144 1.04 2.01 2.53
CA LEU A 144 -0.37 2.45 2.61
C LEU A 144 -0.57 3.49 3.72
N ILE A 145 0.08 3.32 4.88
CA ILE A 145 0.07 4.32 5.95
C ILE A 145 0.80 5.59 5.52
N GLU A 146 1.94 5.42 4.83
CA GLU A 146 2.72 6.54 4.32
C GLU A 146 1.92 7.35 3.28
N SER A 147 1.26 6.70 2.31
CA SER A 147 0.41 7.40 1.33
C SER A 147 -0.77 8.12 1.98
N ALA A 148 -1.45 7.46 2.94
CA ALA A 148 -2.54 8.05 3.71
C ALA A 148 -2.08 9.27 4.52
N ASN A 149 -0.82 9.30 4.99
CA ASN A 149 -0.23 10.45 5.69
C ASN A 149 -0.21 11.74 4.85
N TYR A 150 -0.17 11.61 3.52
CA TYR A 150 -0.27 12.72 2.57
C TYR A 150 -1.67 12.91 2.00
N SER A 151 -2.69 12.28 2.58
CA SER A 151 -4.09 12.32 2.13
C SER A 151 -4.28 11.75 0.72
N ILE A 152 -3.56 10.70 0.37
CA ILE A 152 -3.66 10.02 -0.92
C ILE A 152 -4.57 8.79 -0.76
N PRO A 153 -5.64 8.65 -1.56
CA PRO A 153 -6.46 7.45 -1.57
C PRO A 153 -5.68 6.27 -2.16
N SER A 154 -5.87 5.08 -1.59
CA SER A 154 -5.16 3.89 -2.03
C SER A 154 -6.09 2.84 -2.63
N ILE A 155 -5.59 2.12 -3.64
CA ILE A 155 -6.21 0.90 -4.16
C ILE A 155 -5.25 -0.25 -3.89
N SER A 156 -5.75 -1.33 -3.30
CA SER A 156 -4.95 -2.51 -3.02
C SER A 156 -5.73 -3.78 -3.30
N PHE A 157 -5.04 -4.87 -3.64
CA PHE A 157 -5.63 -6.17 -3.51
C PHE A 157 -5.91 -6.50 -2.04
N ASP A 158 -7.03 -7.18 -1.76
CA ASP A 158 -7.38 -7.71 -0.44
C ASP A 158 -6.65 -9.03 -0.21
N ILE A 159 -5.37 -8.91 0.10
CA ILE A 159 -4.51 -10.04 0.46
C ILE A 159 -4.66 -10.38 1.94
N HIS A 160 -4.08 -11.52 2.37
CA HIS A 160 -4.32 -12.10 3.70
C HIS A 160 -4.11 -11.12 4.85
N SER A 161 -3.05 -10.29 4.84
CA SER A 161 -2.74 -9.36 5.92
C SER A 161 -2.30 -7.99 5.39
N GLY A 162 -2.51 -6.96 6.19
CA GLY A 162 -2.07 -5.59 5.93
C GLY A 162 -3.15 -4.67 5.35
N PRO A 163 -3.52 -4.76 4.07
CA PRO A 163 -4.37 -3.76 3.43
C PRO A 163 -5.70 -3.49 4.12
N LYS A 164 -6.42 -4.52 4.54
CA LYS A 164 -7.73 -4.38 5.20
C LYS A 164 -7.67 -3.77 6.61
N GLU A 165 -6.52 -3.75 7.23
CA GLU A 165 -6.31 -3.04 8.50
C GLU A 165 -6.27 -1.52 8.26
N ILE A 166 -5.70 -1.11 7.11
CA ILE A 166 -5.37 0.27 6.81
C ILE A 166 -6.45 0.92 5.95
N ILE A 167 -6.95 0.21 4.93
CA ILE A 167 -7.96 0.71 4.00
C ILE A 167 -9.36 0.32 4.50
N GLU A 168 -10.20 1.30 4.74
CA GLU A 168 -11.65 1.12 4.90
C GLU A 168 -12.28 1.15 3.50
N ASN A 169 -12.68 -0.04 3.00
CA ASN A 169 -13.14 -0.22 1.63
C ASN A 169 -14.29 0.72 1.25
N LYS A 170 -14.17 1.39 0.10
CA LYS A 170 -15.13 2.40 -0.44
C LYS A 170 -15.21 3.71 0.36
N LYS A 171 -14.48 3.84 1.47
CA LYS A 171 -14.48 5.06 2.29
C LYS A 171 -13.12 5.77 2.29
N SER A 172 -12.03 5.04 2.52
CA SER A 172 -10.67 5.60 2.49
C SER A 172 -9.81 5.11 1.32
N GLY A 173 -10.38 4.26 0.46
CA GLY A 173 -9.75 3.64 -0.69
C GLY A 173 -10.56 2.44 -1.17
N PHE A 174 -9.94 1.59 -1.98
CA PHE A 174 -10.56 0.38 -2.48
C PHE A 174 -9.72 -0.86 -2.13
N LEU A 175 -10.40 -1.91 -1.66
CA LEU A 175 -9.88 -3.27 -1.55
C LEU A 175 -10.53 -4.11 -2.66
N ILE A 176 -9.69 -4.75 -3.46
CA ILE A 176 -10.07 -5.53 -4.63
C ILE A 176 -9.73 -6.98 -4.36
N GLU A 177 -10.60 -7.91 -4.75
CA GLU A 177 -10.31 -9.35 -4.66
C GLU A 177 -8.98 -9.67 -5.34
N ASP A 178 -8.13 -10.44 -4.66
CA ASP A 178 -6.80 -10.75 -5.18
C ASP A 178 -6.89 -11.46 -6.54
N GLY A 179 -6.13 -10.95 -7.51
CA GLY A 179 -6.15 -11.44 -8.89
C GLY A 179 -7.23 -10.83 -9.80
N ASN A 180 -8.18 -10.04 -9.30
CA ASN A 180 -9.17 -9.37 -10.15
C ASN A 180 -8.59 -8.08 -10.77
N LEU A 181 -7.74 -8.27 -11.80
CA LEU A 181 -7.04 -7.17 -12.48
C LEU A 181 -8.00 -6.19 -13.15
N GLN A 182 -9.14 -6.69 -13.67
CA GLN A 182 -10.11 -5.84 -14.36
C GLN A 182 -10.77 -4.87 -13.36
N GLU A 183 -11.26 -5.36 -12.23
CA GLU A 183 -11.85 -4.50 -11.20
C GLU A 183 -10.82 -3.50 -10.68
N PHE A 184 -9.56 -3.92 -10.51
CA PHE A 184 -8.48 -3.01 -10.10
C PHE A 184 -8.31 -1.86 -11.10
N ALA A 185 -8.25 -2.16 -12.41
CA ALA A 185 -8.20 -1.16 -13.46
C ALA A 185 -9.42 -0.23 -13.45
N ASP A 186 -10.62 -0.78 -13.24
CA ASP A 186 -11.86 0.00 -13.19
C ASP A 186 -11.88 0.97 -11.99
N LYS A 187 -11.32 0.58 -10.82
CA LYS A 187 -11.22 1.49 -9.67
C LYS A 187 -10.14 2.56 -9.87
N ILE A 188 -9.05 2.24 -10.59
CA ILE A 188 -8.09 3.27 -11.04
C ILE A 188 -8.83 4.30 -11.90
N CYS A 189 -9.52 3.86 -12.96
CA CYS A 189 -10.27 4.76 -13.82
C CYS A 189 -11.30 5.60 -13.06
N LEU A 190 -12.04 4.99 -12.13
CA LEU A 190 -13.01 5.71 -11.28
C LEU A 190 -12.37 6.84 -10.49
N LEU A 191 -11.20 6.60 -9.89
CA LEU A 191 -10.46 7.63 -9.16
C LEU A 191 -9.82 8.66 -10.10
N MET A 192 -9.37 8.27 -11.30
CA MET A 192 -8.87 9.22 -12.32
C MET A 192 -9.94 10.21 -12.74
N ASP A 193 -11.18 9.74 -12.94
CA ASP A 193 -12.32 10.54 -13.39
C ASP A 193 -12.89 11.45 -12.29
N ASN A 194 -12.60 11.16 -10.99
CA ASN A 194 -13.30 11.84 -9.90
C ASN A 194 -12.33 12.41 -8.85
N GLU A 195 -11.92 13.67 -9.06
CA GLU A 195 -11.03 14.37 -8.12
C GLU A 195 -11.68 14.58 -6.74
N ASN A 196 -12.97 14.84 -6.68
CA ASN A 196 -13.68 15.03 -5.41
C ASN A 196 -13.69 13.73 -4.60
N LEU A 197 -13.88 12.59 -5.25
CA LEU A 197 -13.79 11.29 -4.61
C LEU A 197 -12.36 11.02 -4.09
N ARG A 198 -11.33 11.36 -4.87
CA ARG A 198 -9.94 11.28 -4.41
C ARG A 198 -9.72 12.11 -3.14
N LYS A 199 -10.19 13.36 -3.13
CA LYS A 199 -10.07 14.26 -1.97
C LYS A 199 -10.79 13.71 -0.74
N GLN A 200 -12.01 13.24 -0.90
CA GLN A 200 -12.79 12.66 0.19
C GLN A 200 -12.12 11.41 0.77
N MET A 201 -11.77 10.45 -0.10
CA MET A 201 -11.11 9.21 0.33
C MET A 201 -9.75 9.46 0.96
N GLY A 202 -8.94 10.36 0.39
CA GLY A 202 -7.64 10.72 0.93
C GLY A 202 -7.74 11.37 2.31
N GLN A 203 -8.75 12.23 2.55
CA GLN A 203 -9.01 12.81 3.85
C GLN A 203 -9.40 11.72 4.87
N ASN A 204 -10.32 10.82 4.51
CA ASN A 204 -10.74 9.70 5.36
C ASN A 204 -9.55 8.77 5.69
N ALA A 205 -8.67 8.51 4.71
CA ALA A 205 -7.47 7.71 4.90
C ALA A 205 -6.55 8.34 5.95
N LYS A 206 -6.32 9.66 5.86
CA LYS A 206 -5.49 10.39 6.82
C LYS A 206 -6.09 10.40 8.22
N GLU A 207 -7.39 10.64 8.36
CA GLU A 207 -8.07 10.59 9.65
C GLU A 207 -7.95 9.22 10.31
N LYS A 208 -8.11 8.15 9.53
CA LYS A 208 -7.93 6.79 10.04
C LYS A 208 -6.52 6.56 10.59
N ILE A 209 -5.48 6.93 9.85
CA ILE A 209 -4.11 6.70 10.34
C ILE A 209 -3.77 7.57 11.55
N GLN A 210 -4.31 8.78 11.67
CA GLN A 210 -4.15 9.64 12.83
C GLN A 210 -4.77 8.99 14.09
N ASN A 211 -5.94 8.39 13.95
CA ASN A 211 -6.71 7.84 15.05
C ASN A 211 -6.27 6.42 15.44
N GLU A 212 -5.66 5.66 14.54
CA GLU A 212 -5.37 4.24 14.77
C GLU A 212 -3.89 3.89 14.73
N PHE A 213 -3.07 4.64 13.95
CA PHE A 213 -1.67 4.30 13.63
C PHE A 213 -0.68 5.43 13.93
N SER A 214 -1.08 6.48 14.65
CA SER A 214 -0.14 7.50 15.13
C SER A 214 0.79 6.90 16.19
N LYS A 215 1.99 7.47 16.31
CA LYS A 215 2.99 7.05 17.31
C LYS A 215 2.39 7.02 18.72
N GLU A 216 1.64 8.05 19.09
CA GLU A 216 1.04 8.22 20.41
C GLU A 216 0.09 7.05 20.73
N ILE A 217 -0.80 6.71 19.80
CA ILE A 217 -1.78 5.61 19.96
C ILE A 217 -1.08 4.25 20.10
N ILE A 218 -0.11 3.99 19.22
CA ILE A 218 0.58 2.69 19.24
C ILE A 218 1.49 2.55 20.44
N MET A 219 2.19 3.62 20.87
CA MET A 219 3.02 3.58 22.08
C MET A 219 2.18 3.33 23.34
N GLN A 220 0.95 3.82 23.44
CA GLN A 220 0.06 3.49 24.53
C GLN A 220 -0.25 1.99 24.60
N LYS A 221 -0.44 1.31 23.44
CA LYS A 221 -0.62 -0.15 23.40
C LYS A 221 0.62 -0.89 23.92
N TRP A 222 1.82 -0.43 23.55
CA TRP A 222 3.09 -0.99 24.05
C TRP A 222 3.25 -0.80 25.57
N ILE A 223 2.98 0.42 26.07
CA ILE A 223 3.07 0.71 27.52
C ILE A 223 2.09 -0.18 28.31
N LYS A 224 0.86 -0.36 27.82
CA LYS A 224 -0.12 -1.24 28.44
C LYS A 224 0.36 -2.70 28.49
N LEU A 225 0.96 -3.19 27.40
CA LEU A 225 1.47 -4.56 27.33
C LEU A 225 2.65 -4.79 28.28
N ILE A 226 3.58 -3.82 28.37
CA ILE A 226 4.78 -3.95 29.22
C ILE A 226 4.42 -3.90 30.72
N ASN A 227 3.35 -3.20 31.08
CA ASN A 227 2.91 -3.04 32.47
C ASN A 227 1.85 -4.10 32.90
N SER A 228 1.49 -5.02 32.00
CA SER A 228 0.55 -6.13 32.31
C SER A 228 1.31 -7.41 32.70
#